data_70a3a2186f99aefbf638d972798257f5
#
_entry.id   70a3a2186f99aefbf638d972798257f5
#
_cell.length_a   1.000
_cell.length_b   1.000
_cell.length_c   1.000
_cell.angle_alpha   90.00
_cell.angle_beta   90.00
_cell.angle_gamma   90.00
#
_symmetry.space_group_name_H-M   'P 1'
#
loop_
_entity.id
_entity.type
_entity.pdbx_description
1 polymer ?
#
loop_
_entity_poly.entity_id
_entity_poly.type
_entity_poly.pdbx_seq_one_letter_code
_entity_poly.pdbx_strand_id
1 'polypeptide(L)'
;MKYYNEEIKDIFKELNTSKEGLTSIEAKNRQEKNGKNKLEEKKSTSFFQKLIKEIINPMNIVLIVTAIISSITTIYEMSQSGGGSILDFVDVFIIIFVVLVNAILGVLQESKAEKSLQALKSISKASCRVIRDNQVININEEDLVVGDIVILEAGSVVPADGRIIEAASLQIEEAILTGESVASNKDINVINSKED
;
A
#
# COMPACT_ATOMS: atom_id res chain seq x y z
N MET A 1 -22.97 -3.12 4.16
CA MET A 1 -23.80 -4.14 4.84
C MET A 1 -23.04 -4.68 6.02
N LYS A 2 -23.77 -4.96 7.13
CA LYS A 2 -23.15 -5.43 8.38
C LYS A 2 -23.48 -6.92 8.57
N TYR A 3 -22.83 -7.80 7.82
CA TYR A 3 -23.09 -9.27 7.85
C TYR A 3 -22.93 -9.93 9.22
N TYR A 4 -22.29 -9.28 10.18
CA TYR A 4 -22.17 -9.79 11.55
C TYR A 4 -23.52 -9.80 12.32
N ASN A 5 -24.51 -9.01 11.87
CA ASN A 5 -25.85 -8.93 12.46
C ASN A 5 -26.86 -9.87 11.80
N GLU A 6 -26.46 -10.64 10.77
CA GLU A 6 -27.35 -11.45 9.98
C GLU A 6 -27.15 -12.95 10.22
N GLU A 7 -28.21 -13.70 10.04
CA GLU A 7 -28.17 -15.15 10.07
C GLU A 7 -27.43 -15.69 8.83
N ILE A 8 -26.61 -16.72 9.02
CA ILE A 8 -25.80 -17.34 7.95
C ILE A 8 -26.65 -17.74 6.74
N LYS A 9 -27.87 -18.21 6.97
CA LYS A 9 -28.81 -18.64 5.89
C LYS A 9 -29.24 -17.46 5.01
N ASP A 10 -29.40 -16.28 5.59
CA ASP A 10 -29.85 -15.12 4.84
C ASP A 10 -28.69 -14.52 4.05
N ILE A 11 -27.48 -14.53 4.60
CA ILE A 11 -26.26 -14.16 3.90
C ILE A 11 -26.02 -15.06 2.68
N PHE A 12 -26.20 -16.37 2.81
CA PHE A 12 -26.08 -17.30 1.68
C PHE A 12 -27.07 -16.99 0.55
N LYS A 13 -28.31 -16.64 0.89
CA LYS A 13 -29.33 -16.24 -0.10
C LYS A 13 -28.95 -14.90 -0.77
N GLU A 14 -28.54 -13.91 0.02
CA GLU A 14 -28.19 -12.59 -0.47
C GLU A 14 -26.98 -12.66 -1.41
N LEU A 15 -25.94 -13.40 -1.02
CA LEU A 15 -24.73 -13.55 -1.81
C LEU A 15 -24.84 -14.60 -2.92
N ASN A 16 -25.99 -15.27 -3.05
CA ASN A 16 -26.17 -16.38 -4.01
C ASN A 16 -25.01 -17.39 -3.93
N THR A 17 -24.73 -17.89 -2.73
CA THR A 17 -23.67 -18.85 -2.46
C THR A 17 -24.18 -19.98 -1.56
N SER A 18 -23.39 -21.00 -1.34
CA SER A 18 -23.72 -22.13 -0.49
C SER A 18 -22.49 -22.68 0.23
N LYS A 19 -22.63 -23.68 1.09
CA LYS A 19 -21.49 -24.35 1.75
C LYS A 19 -20.58 -25.08 0.77
N GLU A 20 -21.09 -25.49 -0.39
CA GLU A 20 -20.31 -26.06 -1.49
C GLU A 20 -19.49 -25.03 -2.27
N GLY A 21 -19.64 -23.75 -1.92
CA GLY A 21 -18.96 -22.63 -2.55
C GLY A 21 -19.60 -22.21 -3.88
N LEU A 22 -18.96 -21.24 -4.53
CA LEU A 22 -19.34 -20.77 -5.85
C LEU A 22 -18.87 -21.75 -6.93
N THR A 23 -19.54 -21.73 -8.09
CA THR A 23 -18.96 -22.37 -9.28
C THR A 23 -17.80 -21.52 -9.81
N SER A 24 -16.82 -22.17 -10.45
CA SER A 24 -15.68 -21.49 -11.06
C SER A 24 -16.10 -20.46 -12.12
N ILE A 25 -17.19 -20.73 -12.83
CA ILE A 25 -17.78 -19.81 -13.82
C ILE A 25 -18.33 -18.57 -13.13
N GLU A 26 -19.10 -18.75 -12.06
CA GLU A 26 -19.68 -17.64 -11.30
C GLU A 26 -18.59 -16.79 -10.63
N ALA A 27 -17.57 -17.42 -10.06
CA ALA A 27 -16.44 -16.72 -9.48
C ALA A 27 -15.73 -15.83 -10.51
N LYS A 28 -15.53 -16.33 -11.74
CA LYS A 28 -14.95 -15.55 -12.83
C LYS A 28 -15.84 -14.37 -13.24
N ASN A 29 -17.13 -14.57 -13.36
CA ASN A 29 -18.10 -13.52 -13.69
C ASN A 29 -18.07 -12.40 -12.62
N ARG A 30 -18.02 -12.77 -11.35
CA ARG A 30 -17.92 -11.80 -10.22
C ARG A 30 -16.61 -11.06 -10.24
N GLN A 31 -15.50 -11.71 -10.56
CA GLN A 31 -14.20 -11.08 -10.69
C GLN A 31 -14.16 -10.08 -11.85
N GLU A 32 -14.77 -10.40 -12.99
CA GLU A 32 -14.87 -9.47 -14.13
C GLU A 32 -15.72 -8.24 -13.79
N LYS A 33 -16.78 -8.41 -12.98
CA LYS A 33 -17.68 -7.33 -12.58
C LYS A 33 -17.11 -6.44 -11.48
N ASN A 34 -16.52 -7.03 -10.45
CA ASN A 34 -16.10 -6.33 -9.23
C ASN A 34 -14.59 -6.04 -9.18
N GLY A 35 -13.81 -6.60 -10.11
CA GLY A 35 -12.36 -6.51 -10.10
C GLY A 35 -11.70 -7.54 -9.18
N LYS A 36 -10.39 -7.42 -9.03
CA LYS A 36 -9.57 -8.28 -8.17
C LYS A 36 -9.58 -7.77 -6.73
N ASN A 37 -9.43 -8.70 -5.76
CA ASN A 37 -9.23 -8.38 -4.34
C ASN A 37 -7.83 -7.80 -4.11
N LYS A 38 -7.67 -6.52 -4.44
CA LYS A 38 -6.43 -5.76 -4.27
C LYS A 38 -6.72 -4.46 -3.55
N LEU A 39 -5.89 -4.15 -2.57
CA LEU A 39 -5.83 -2.78 -2.05
C LEU A 39 -5.34 -1.85 -3.15
N GLU A 40 -5.92 -0.66 -3.24
CA GLU A 40 -5.46 0.36 -4.18
C GLU A 40 -3.98 0.67 -3.92
N GLU A 41 -3.12 0.26 -4.84
CA GLU A 41 -1.71 0.64 -4.78
C GLU A 41 -1.59 2.14 -5.07
N LYS A 42 -0.86 2.85 -4.22
CA LYS A 42 -0.50 4.24 -4.50
C LYS A 42 0.19 4.28 -5.85
N LYS A 43 -0.35 5.07 -6.78
CA LYS A 43 0.26 5.31 -8.09
C LYS A 43 1.72 5.72 -7.89
N SER A 44 2.63 5.08 -8.60
CA SER A 44 4.03 5.45 -8.57
C SER A 44 4.17 6.93 -8.95
N THR A 45 4.85 7.69 -8.11
CA THR A 45 5.09 9.11 -8.36
C THR A 45 5.98 9.27 -9.60
N SER A 46 5.66 10.25 -10.46
CA SER A 46 6.46 10.56 -11.63
C SER A 46 7.89 10.94 -11.25
N PHE A 47 8.85 10.66 -12.13
CA PHE A 47 10.25 11.06 -11.95
C PHE A 47 10.40 12.54 -11.58
N PHE A 48 9.66 13.44 -12.25
CA PHE A 48 9.70 14.88 -11.96
C PHE A 48 9.17 15.22 -10.56
N GLN A 49 8.13 14.52 -10.10
CA GLN A 49 7.61 14.72 -8.74
C GLN A 49 8.62 14.28 -7.67
N LYS A 50 9.31 13.16 -7.91
CA LYS A 50 10.41 12.71 -7.04
C LYS A 50 11.56 13.69 -7.05
N LEU A 51 11.93 14.20 -8.21
CA LEU A 51 13.01 15.18 -8.35
C LEU A 51 12.71 16.48 -7.60
N ILE A 52 11.50 17.01 -7.72
CA ILE A 52 11.08 18.20 -6.98
C ILE A 52 11.11 17.93 -5.47
N LYS A 53 10.63 16.78 -5.03
CA LYS A 53 10.66 16.37 -3.62
C LYS A 53 12.10 16.30 -3.08
N GLU A 54 13.04 15.77 -3.87
CA GLU A 54 14.45 15.72 -3.49
C GLU A 54 15.12 17.09 -3.47
N ILE A 55 14.78 17.98 -4.39
CA ILE A 55 15.28 19.38 -4.35
C ILE A 55 14.80 20.09 -3.07
N ILE A 56 13.59 19.82 -2.61
CA ILE A 56 13.01 20.42 -1.39
C ILE A 56 13.44 19.64 -0.11
N ASN A 57 14.31 18.67 -0.22
CA ASN A 57 14.89 17.98 0.94
C ASN A 57 15.62 18.98 1.85
N PRO A 58 15.50 18.88 3.19
CA PRO A 58 16.14 19.80 4.14
C PRO A 58 17.62 20.07 3.88
N MET A 59 18.38 19.06 3.46
CA MET A 59 19.79 19.20 3.14
C MET A 59 20.02 20.10 1.91
N ASN A 60 19.23 19.91 0.86
CA ASN A 60 19.31 20.73 -0.36
C ASN A 60 18.78 22.14 -0.12
N ILE A 61 17.79 22.33 0.75
CA ILE A 61 17.31 23.67 1.13
C ILE A 61 18.42 24.50 1.74
N VAL A 62 19.23 23.93 2.63
CA VAL A 62 20.39 24.64 3.22
C VAL A 62 21.36 25.09 2.13
N LEU A 63 21.67 24.21 1.16
CA LEU A 63 22.54 24.55 0.04
C LEU A 63 21.92 25.64 -0.84
N ILE A 64 20.64 25.61 -1.11
CA ILE A 64 19.92 26.63 -1.90
C ILE A 64 19.97 28.00 -1.17
N VAL A 65 19.72 28.00 0.13
CA VAL A 65 19.82 29.23 0.94
C VAL A 65 21.25 29.79 0.89
N THR A 66 22.27 28.95 1.00
CA THR A 66 23.66 29.34 0.87
C THR A 66 23.94 29.93 -0.52
N ALA A 67 23.44 29.33 -1.60
CA ALA A 67 23.58 29.84 -2.95
C ALA A 67 22.93 31.24 -3.13
N ILE A 68 21.76 31.44 -2.51
CA ILE A 68 21.07 32.74 -2.53
C ILE A 68 21.91 33.80 -1.79
N ILE A 69 22.43 33.50 -0.61
CA ILE A 69 23.29 34.41 0.16
C ILE A 69 24.56 34.74 -0.64
N SER A 70 25.21 33.71 -1.20
CA SER A 70 26.41 33.90 -2.04
C SER A 70 26.11 34.79 -3.26
N SER A 71 24.97 34.59 -3.91
CA SER A 71 24.55 35.42 -5.05
C SER A 71 24.38 36.89 -4.64
N ILE A 72 23.74 37.15 -3.48
CA ILE A 72 23.51 38.49 -2.97
C ILE A 72 24.85 39.18 -2.65
N THR A 73 25.78 38.49 -2.01
CA THR A 73 27.11 39.04 -1.67
C THR A 73 27.91 39.37 -2.94
N THR A 74 27.91 38.45 -3.92
CA THR A 74 28.59 38.68 -5.20
C THR A 74 28.02 39.90 -5.93
N ILE A 75 26.70 40.03 -6.02
CA ILE A 75 26.04 41.19 -6.65
C ILE A 75 26.41 42.50 -5.91
N TYR A 76 26.43 42.46 -4.58
CA TYR A 76 26.82 43.62 -3.77
C TYR A 76 28.26 44.05 -4.05
N GLU A 77 29.21 43.11 -4.08
CA GLU A 77 30.63 43.36 -4.40
C GLU A 77 30.83 43.93 -5.80
N MET A 78 30.11 43.38 -6.80
CA MET A 78 30.11 43.88 -8.18
C MET A 78 29.63 45.33 -8.25
N SER A 79 28.61 45.69 -7.48
CA SER A 79 28.07 47.07 -7.42
C SER A 79 29.07 48.06 -6.84
N GLN A 80 29.90 47.62 -5.91
CA GLN A 80 30.94 48.46 -5.27
C GLN A 80 32.19 48.60 -6.16
N SER A 81 32.57 47.56 -6.87
CA SER A 81 33.81 47.50 -7.66
C SER A 81 33.68 48.10 -9.07
N GLY A 82 32.48 48.52 -9.48
CA GLY A 82 32.21 49.11 -10.80
C GLY A 82 32.38 48.18 -11.99
N GLY A 83 32.49 46.87 -11.76
CA GLY A 83 32.60 45.85 -12.78
C GLY A 83 32.52 44.44 -12.17
N GLY A 84 32.08 43.46 -12.93
CA GLY A 84 32.01 42.06 -12.50
C GLY A 84 32.10 41.10 -13.66
N SER A 85 32.47 39.89 -13.37
CA SER A 85 32.60 38.79 -14.31
C SER A 85 31.65 37.69 -13.97
N ILE A 86 31.26 36.89 -14.96
CA ILE A 86 30.50 35.66 -14.75
C ILE A 86 31.25 34.64 -13.86
N LEU A 87 32.57 34.78 -13.79
CA LEU A 87 33.46 34.00 -12.93
C LEU A 87 33.24 34.27 -11.44
N ASP A 88 32.66 35.40 -11.07
CA ASP A 88 32.37 35.74 -9.68
C ASP A 88 31.22 34.92 -9.12
N PHE A 89 30.42 34.25 -10.00
CA PHE A 89 29.34 33.33 -9.64
C PHE A 89 29.76 31.86 -9.63
N VAL A 90 31.06 31.55 -9.74
CA VAL A 90 31.53 30.15 -9.79
C VAL A 90 31.05 29.33 -8.58
N ASP A 91 31.09 29.93 -7.39
CA ASP A 91 30.62 29.27 -6.15
C ASP A 91 29.13 28.91 -6.21
N VAL A 92 28.31 29.83 -6.74
CA VAL A 92 26.87 29.60 -6.92
C VAL A 92 26.63 28.49 -7.92
N PHE A 93 27.34 28.44 -9.04
CA PHE A 93 27.24 27.37 -10.03
C PHE A 93 27.64 26.02 -9.46
N ILE A 94 28.71 25.97 -8.65
CA ILE A 94 29.13 24.73 -7.98
C ILE A 94 28.06 24.25 -7.03
N ILE A 95 27.45 25.12 -6.21
CA ILE A 95 26.40 24.75 -5.27
C ILE A 95 25.18 24.23 -6.01
N ILE A 96 24.72 24.91 -7.07
CA ILE A 96 23.59 24.46 -7.90
C ILE A 96 23.89 23.09 -8.52
N PHE A 97 25.09 22.89 -9.04
CA PHE A 97 25.52 21.62 -9.59
C PHE A 97 25.44 20.48 -8.56
N VAL A 98 25.94 20.73 -7.34
CA VAL A 98 25.88 19.76 -6.23
C VAL A 98 24.44 19.45 -5.86
N VAL A 99 23.55 20.44 -5.78
CA VAL A 99 22.12 20.24 -5.51
C VAL A 99 21.48 19.34 -6.57
N LEU A 100 21.77 19.58 -7.85
CA LEU A 100 21.25 18.77 -8.95
C LEU A 100 21.76 17.32 -8.89
N VAL A 101 23.06 17.13 -8.66
CA VAL A 101 23.65 15.79 -8.51
C VAL A 101 23.03 15.05 -7.33
N ASN A 102 22.90 15.69 -6.17
CA ASN A 102 22.26 15.11 -5.00
C ASN A 102 20.80 14.72 -5.26
N ALA A 103 20.04 15.60 -5.91
CA ALA A 103 18.63 15.32 -6.24
C ALA A 103 18.49 14.12 -7.19
N ILE A 104 19.35 14.04 -8.21
CA ILE A 104 19.34 12.89 -9.15
C ILE A 104 19.71 11.59 -8.42
N LEU A 105 20.77 11.62 -7.59
CA LEU A 105 21.17 10.45 -6.81
C LEU A 105 20.09 10.01 -5.84
N GLY A 106 19.40 10.94 -5.18
CA GLY A 106 18.27 10.65 -4.30
C GLY A 106 17.14 9.93 -5.02
N VAL A 107 16.73 10.44 -6.19
CA VAL A 107 15.70 9.78 -7.02
C VAL A 107 16.12 8.39 -7.45
N LEU A 108 17.36 8.18 -7.83
CA LEU A 108 17.87 6.86 -8.23
C LEU A 108 17.86 5.87 -7.05
N GLN A 109 18.27 6.31 -5.86
CA GLN A 109 18.26 5.51 -4.64
C GLN A 109 16.82 5.16 -4.22
N GLU A 110 15.89 6.14 -4.19
CA GLU A 110 14.48 5.90 -3.87
C GLU A 110 13.84 4.92 -4.86
N SER A 111 14.09 5.08 -6.16
CA SER A 111 13.55 4.19 -7.20
C SER A 111 14.10 2.76 -7.09
N LYS A 112 15.38 2.59 -6.71
CA LYS A 112 15.97 1.29 -6.47
C LYS A 112 15.37 0.61 -5.24
N ALA A 113 15.16 1.35 -4.15
CA ALA A 113 14.52 0.86 -2.94
C ALA A 113 13.07 0.43 -3.20
N GLU A 114 12.28 1.23 -3.92
CA GLU A 114 10.90 0.86 -4.32
C GLU A 114 10.86 -0.45 -5.13
N LYS A 115 11.75 -0.59 -6.13
CA LYS A 115 11.82 -1.82 -6.94
C LYS A 115 12.17 -3.05 -6.08
N SER A 116 13.07 -2.91 -5.11
CA SER A 116 13.43 -3.99 -4.20
C SER A 116 12.25 -4.39 -3.31
N LEU A 117 11.49 -3.43 -2.78
CA LEU A 117 10.27 -3.68 -2.01
C LEU A 117 9.18 -4.34 -2.87
N GLN A 118 9.00 -3.92 -4.12
CA GLN A 118 8.04 -4.55 -5.04
C GLN A 118 8.44 -6.00 -5.35
N ALA A 119 9.74 -6.28 -5.53
CA ALA A 119 10.23 -7.63 -5.75
C ALA A 119 9.94 -8.53 -4.53
N LEU A 120 10.15 -8.05 -3.31
CA LEU A 120 9.81 -8.79 -2.09
C LEU A 120 8.29 -9.06 -1.99
N LYS A 121 7.46 -8.06 -2.26
CA LYS A 121 5.99 -8.24 -2.29
C LYS A 121 5.55 -9.26 -3.35
N SER A 122 6.21 -9.32 -4.51
CA SER A 122 5.86 -10.27 -5.56
C SER A 122 6.21 -11.72 -5.22
N ILE A 123 7.24 -11.95 -4.40
CA ILE A 123 7.63 -13.29 -3.93
C ILE A 123 6.63 -13.80 -2.90
N SER A 124 6.07 -12.91 -2.07
CA SER A 124 5.07 -13.23 -1.05
C SER A 124 3.65 -13.10 -1.60
N LYS A 125 3.35 -13.71 -2.75
CA LYS A 125 1.95 -13.82 -3.18
C LYS A 125 1.22 -14.72 -2.20
N ALA A 126 0.41 -14.10 -1.35
CA ALA A 126 -0.42 -14.84 -0.43
C ALA A 126 -1.43 -15.70 -1.23
N SER A 127 -1.51 -16.97 -0.88
CA SER A 127 -2.51 -17.89 -1.41
C SER A 127 -3.48 -18.26 -0.30
N CYS A 128 -4.72 -18.49 -0.66
CA CYS A 128 -5.75 -18.93 0.26
C CYS A 128 -6.49 -20.15 -0.29
N ARG A 129 -7.05 -20.94 0.62
CA ARG A 129 -7.84 -22.11 0.28
C ARG A 129 -9.31 -21.74 0.26
N VAL A 130 -9.99 -22.07 -0.82
CA VAL A 130 -11.43 -21.80 -0.99
C VAL A 130 -12.16 -23.05 -1.43
N ILE A 131 -13.47 -23.09 -1.16
CA ILE A 131 -14.35 -24.12 -1.70
C ILE A 131 -15.02 -23.54 -2.94
N ARG A 132 -14.75 -24.15 -4.10
CA ARG A 132 -15.47 -23.88 -5.35
C ARG A 132 -15.80 -25.21 -6.04
N ASP A 133 -16.95 -25.28 -6.69
CA ASP A 133 -17.44 -26.52 -7.33
C ASP A 133 -17.43 -27.75 -6.39
N ASN A 134 -17.75 -27.53 -5.09
CA ASN A 134 -17.68 -28.53 -4.03
C ASN A 134 -16.30 -29.16 -3.83
N GLN A 135 -15.23 -28.45 -4.20
CA GLN A 135 -13.85 -28.88 -4.05
C GLN A 135 -13.02 -27.81 -3.37
N VAL A 136 -12.07 -28.23 -2.54
CA VAL A 136 -11.09 -27.33 -1.94
C VAL A 136 -9.97 -27.07 -2.95
N ILE A 137 -9.83 -25.84 -3.35
CA ILE A 137 -8.78 -25.39 -4.27
C ILE A 137 -7.93 -24.28 -3.63
N ASN A 138 -6.69 -24.18 -4.08
CA ASN A 138 -5.80 -23.10 -3.67
C ASN A 138 -5.78 -22.03 -4.76
N ILE A 139 -6.08 -20.78 -4.40
CA ILE A 139 -6.10 -19.63 -5.31
C ILE A 139 -5.21 -18.51 -4.77
N ASN A 140 -4.84 -17.57 -5.62
CA ASN A 140 -4.21 -16.34 -5.13
C ASN A 140 -5.26 -15.50 -4.38
N GLU A 141 -4.85 -14.84 -3.30
CA GLU A 141 -5.70 -13.93 -2.54
C GLU A 141 -6.36 -12.85 -3.42
N GLU A 142 -5.64 -12.40 -4.45
CA GLU A 142 -6.15 -11.43 -5.42
C GLU A 142 -7.36 -11.94 -6.23
N ASP A 143 -7.54 -13.25 -6.33
CA ASP A 143 -8.60 -13.89 -7.12
C ASP A 143 -9.83 -14.28 -6.29
N LEU A 144 -9.85 -13.88 -5.00
CA LEU A 144 -11.03 -13.97 -4.15
C LEU A 144 -12.14 -13.05 -4.65
N VAL A 145 -13.36 -13.53 -4.57
CA VAL A 145 -14.56 -12.76 -4.91
C VAL A 145 -15.59 -12.84 -3.78
N VAL A 146 -16.47 -11.86 -3.74
CA VAL A 146 -17.58 -11.85 -2.77
C VAL A 146 -18.46 -13.08 -2.95
N GLY A 147 -18.66 -13.84 -1.88
CA GLY A 147 -19.41 -15.10 -1.86
C GLY A 147 -18.55 -16.36 -1.91
N ASP A 148 -17.23 -16.25 -2.01
CA ASP A 148 -16.32 -17.39 -1.81
C ASP A 148 -16.38 -17.91 -0.38
N ILE A 149 -16.23 -19.21 -0.20
CA ILE A 149 -16.03 -19.86 1.09
C ILE A 149 -14.54 -20.08 1.30
N VAL A 150 -13.97 -19.38 2.26
CA VAL A 150 -12.54 -19.45 2.58
C VAL A 150 -12.31 -20.40 3.75
N ILE A 151 -11.29 -21.25 3.64
CA ILE A 151 -10.84 -22.14 4.71
C ILE A 151 -9.61 -21.51 5.36
N LEU A 152 -9.73 -21.22 6.66
CA LEU A 152 -8.63 -20.71 7.48
C LEU A 152 -8.04 -21.85 8.31
N GLU A 153 -6.74 -22.00 8.30
CA GLU A 153 -5.97 -22.93 9.13
C GLU A 153 -5.06 -22.17 10.08
N ALA A 154 -4.57 -22.84 11.11
CA ALA A 154 -3.62 -22.22 12.04
C ALA A 154 -2.39 -21.69 11.28
N GLY A 155 -2.04 -20.42 11.51
CA GLY A 155 -0.97 -19.72 10.81
C GLY A 155 -1.38 -19.09 9.47
N SER A 156 -2.63 -19.24 9.03
CA SER A 156 -3.15 -18.55 7.84
C SER A 156 -3.40 -17.07 8.14
N VAL A 157 -3.16 -16.23 7.13
CA VAL A 157 -3.58 -14.82 7.15
C VAL A 157 -5.03 -14.76 6.66
N VAL A 158 -5.85 -13.89 7.26
CA VAL A 158 -7.22 -13.64 6.80
C VAL A 158 -7.14 -12.80 5.50
N PRO A 159 -7.58 -13.36 4.35
CA PRO A 159 -7.29 -12.74 3.04
C PRO A 159 -8.30 -11.65 2.63
N ALA A 160 -9.43 -11.57 3.32
CA ALA A 160 -10.48 -10.58 3.07
C ALA A 160 -11.44 -10.51 4.27
N ASP A 161 -12.25 -9.47 4.32
CA ASP A 161 -13.36 -9.39 5.27
C ASP A 161 -14.35 -10.54 5.02
N GLY A 162 -14.77 -11.20 6.09
CA GLY A 162 -15.63 -12.36 5.98
C GLY A 162 -16.55 -12.57 7.17
N ARG A 163 -17.63 -13.30 6.95
CA ARG A 163 -18.53 -13.80 7.99
C ARG A 163 -18.17 -15.25 8.33
N ILE A 164 -17.90 -15.51 9.59
CA ILE A 164 -17.60 -16.86 10.06
C ILE A 164 -18.87 -17.71 9.98
N ILE A 165 -18.79 -18.81 9.27
CA ILE A 165 -19.89 -19.77 9.08
C ILE A 165 -19.71 -21.05 9.89
N GLU A 166 -18.46 -21.45 10.14
CA GLU A 166 -18.07 -22.57 11.00
C GLU A 166 -16.78 -22.19 11.73
N ALA A 167 -16.67 -22.55 13.01
CA ALA A 167 -15.49 -22.30 13.81
C ALA A 167 -15.25 -23.46 14.77
N ALA A 168 -14.01 -23.91 14.88
CA ALA A 168 -13.53 -24.86 15.86
C ALA A 168 -12.44 -24.18 16.71
N SER A 169 -12.86 -23.46 17.78
CA SER A 169 -11.95 -22.70 18.65
C SER A 169 -11.08 -21.69 17.88
N LEU A 170 -11.70 -20.94 16.95
CA LEU A 170 -11.00 -19.95 16.13
C LEU A 170 -10.52 -18.79 16.98
N GLN A 171 -9.22 -18.53 16.90
CA GLN A 171 -8.57 -17.35 17.48
C GLN A 171 -7.85 -16.58 16.38
N ILE A 172 -7.99 -15.26 16.39
CA ILE A 172 -7.34 -14.37 15.42
C ILE A 172 -6.47 -13.37 16.18
N GLU A 173 -5.21 -13.26 15.78
CA GLU A 173 -4.32 -12.23 16.25
C GLU A 173 -4.58 -10.93 15.50
N GLU A 174 -5.00 -9.90 16.23
CA GLU A 174 -5.39 -8.59 15.68
C GLU A 174 -4.41 -7.48 16.09
N ALA A 175 -3.21 -7.83 16.55
CA ALA A 175 -2.21 -6.90 17.09
C ALA A 175 -1.89 -5.74 16.13
N ILE A 176 -1.89 -6.00 14.83
CA ILE A 176 -1.62 -4.97 13.80
C ILE A 176 -2.74 -3.92 13.73
N LEU A 177 -3.97 -4.29 14.08
CA LEU A 177 -5.15 -3.40 14.02
C LEU A 177 -5.43 -2.75 15.37
N THR A 178 -5.38 -3.51 16.45
CA THR A 178 -5.78 -3.08 17.79
C THR A 178 -4.61 -2.67 18.68
N GLY A 179 -3.40 -3.12 18.36
CA GLY A 179 -2.21 -2.99 19.22
C GLY A 179 -2.17 -4.01 20.36
N GLU A 180 -3.17 -4.87 20.52
CA GLU A 180 -3.23 -5.89 21.56
C GLU A 180 -2.59 -7.19 21.06
N SER A 181 -1.62 -7.73 21.83
CA SER A 181 -0.89 -8.95 21.48
C SER A 181 -1.64 -10.25 21.83
N VAL A 182 -2.85 -10.15 22.42
CA VAL A 182 -3.64 -11.32 22.79
C VAL A 182 -4.59 -11.68 21.66
N ALA A 183 -4.56 -12.95 21.24
CA ALA A 183 -5.46 -13.43 20.20
C ALA A 183 -6.93 -13.38 20.68
N SER A 184 -7.79 -12.86 19.82
CA SER A 184 -9.22 -12.68 20.05
C SER A 184 -9.99 -13.92 19.63
N ASN A 185 -10.87 -14.44 20.51
CA ASN A 185 -11.76 -15.54 20.17
C ASN A 185 -12.84 -15.08 19.18
N LYS A 186 -13.06 -15.85 18.13
CA LYS A 186 -14.09 -15.58 17.15
C LYS A 186 -15.05 -16.77 17.07
N ASP A 187 -16.34 -16.47 16.93
CA ASP A 187 -17.39 -17.48 16.84
C ASP A 187 -18.42 -17.16 15.74
N ILE A 188 -19.42 -18.04 15.61
CA ILE A 188 -20.46 -17.94 14.59
C ILE A 188 -21.69 -17.15 15.03
N ASN A 189 -21.73 -16.67 16.27
CA ASN A 189 -22.91 -16.01 16.82
C ASN A 189 -23.20 -14.68 16.12
N VAL A 190 -24.48 -14.33 16.07
CA VAL A 190 -24.91 -13.02 15.58
C VAL A 190 -24.60 -11.97 16.64
N ILE A 191 -23.92 -10.91 16.24
CA ILE A 191 -23.59 -9.79 17.14
C ILE A 191 -24.69 -8.75 17.06
N ASN A 192 -25.50 -8.66 18.11
CA ASN A 192 -26.57 -7.68 18.23
C ASN A 192 -26.04 -6.39 18.90
N SER A 193 -24.93 -5.83 18.40
CA SER A 193 -24.45 -4.54 18.91
C SER A 193 -25.25 -3.40 18.30
N LYS A 194 -25.78 -2.53 19.15
CA LYS A 194 -26.38 -1.24 18.75
C LYS A 194 -25.33 -0.13 18.67
N GLU A 195 -24.07 -0.46 18.87
CA GLU A 195 -22.95 0.48 18.79
C GLU A 195 -22.38 0.48 17.38
N ASP A 196 -22.42 1.66 16.79
CA ASP A 196 -21.78 2.02 15.50
C ASP A 196 -20.27 2.21 15.67
#